data_7d9a154e3eba426a12b0e98e4784832c
#
_entry.id   7d9a154e3eba426a12b0e98e4784832c
#
_cell.length_a   1.000
_cell.length_b   1.000
_cell.length_c   1.000
_cell.angle_alpha   90.00
_cell.angle_beta   90.00
_cell.angle_gamma   90.00
#
_symmetry.space_group_name_H-M   'P 1'
#
loop_
_entity.id
_entity.type
_entity.pdbx_description
1 polymer ?
#
loop_
_entity_poly.entity_id
_entity_poly.type
_entity_poly.pdbx_seq_one_letter_code
_entity_poly.pdbx_strand_id
1 'polypeptide(L)'
;MTDKTDLKLLDLLQQDCTLSLQALADAVHLTTTPCWKRLKKLEEEGYIRGRVALLDADKLALSLTAFMLIKTQQHSKSWYQQFVDQVNAMPEVMGCYRMAGEYDYLLRIQVADMKSYDAFYKRLVNGVPGLLDVTSSFAMEEIKYTTALPLARAQ
;
A
#
# COMPACT_ATOMS: atom_id res chain seq x y z
N MET A 1 0.65 16.34 -17.18
CA MET A 1 1.11 17.12 -16.03
C MET A 1 -0.09 17.70 -15.29
N THR A 2 -0.11 17.56 -13.99
CA THR A 2 -1.21 18.05 -13.16
C THR A 2 -1.03 19.52 -12.79
N ASP A 3 -2.11 20.26 -12.71
CA ASP A 3 -2.13 21.61 -12.21
C ASP A 3 -2.64 21.67 -10.76
N LYS A 4 -2.75 22.88 -10.18
CA LYS A 4 -3.24 23.06 -8.81
C LYS A 4 -4.67 22.55 -8.61
N THR A 5 -5.52 22.73 -9.63
CA THR A 5 -6.91 22.25 -9.58
C THR A 5 -6.94 20.73 -9.54
N ASP A 6 -6.16 20.07 -10.38
CA ASP A 6 -6.06 18.60 -10.40
C ASP A 6 -5.54 18.08 -9.07
N LEU A 7 -4.50 18.70 -8.49
CA LEU A 7 -3.96 18.28 -7.20
C LEU A 7 -5.00 18.45 -6.09
N LYS A 8 -5.80 19.50 -6.11
CA LYS A 8 -6.87 19.69 -5.12
C LYS A 8 -7.97 18.63 -5.28
N LEU A 9 -8.36 18.29 -6.51
CA LEU A 9 -9.32 17.22 -6.76
C LEU A 9 -8.80 15.88 -6.25
N LEU A 10 -7.54 15.56 -6.52
CA LEU A 10 -6.92 14.32 -6.04
C LEU A 10 -6.85 14.29 -4.51
N ASP A 11 -6.54 15.41 -3.88
CA ASP A 11 -6.48 15.48 -2.42
C ASP A 11 -7.86 15.26 -1.79
N LEU A 12 -8.90 15.86 -2.35
CA LEU A 12 -10.27 15.65 -1.89
C LEU A 12 -10.68 14.18 -2.02
N LEU A 13 -10.39 13.57 -3.17
CA LEU A 13 -10.75 12.18 -3.43
C LEU A 13 -10.00 11.20 -2.54
N GLN A 14 -8.72 11.45 -2.25
CA GLN A 14 -7.99 10.55 -1.37
C GLN A 14 -8.43 10.63 0.09
N GLN A 15 -9.07 11.74 0.49
CA GLN A 15 -9.67 11.87 1.82
C GLN A 15 -11.06 11.23 1.89
N ASP A 16 -11.86 11.42 0.85
CA ASP A 16 -13.22 10.87 0.76
C ASP A 16 -13.63 10.69 -0.71
N CYS A 17 -13.53 9.49 -1.23
CA CYS A 17 -13.88 9.19 -2.62
C CYS A 17 -15.38 9.07 -2.86
N THR A 18 -16.23 9.24 -1.83
CA THR A 18 -17.69 9.22 -1.93
C THR A 18 -18.28 10.59 -2.27
N LEU A 19 -17.47 11.64 -2.30
CA LEU A 19 -17.92 12.98 -2.65
C LEU A 19 -18.57 12.99 -4.04
N SER A 20 -19.72 13.72 -4.16
CA SER A 20 -20.40 13.85 -5.43
C SER A 20 -19.58 14.71 -6.40
N LEU A 21 -19.87 14.55 -7.71
CA LEU A 21 -19.27 15.40 -8.74
C LEU A 21 -19.55 16.87 -8.46
N GLN A 22 -20.78 17.20 -8.02
CA GLN A 22 -21.15 18.58 -7.68
C GLN A 22 -20.30 19.13 -6.53
N ALA A 23 -20.13 18.33 -5.46
CA ALA A 23 -19.30 18.73 -4.32
C ALA A 23 -17.84 18.97 -4.72
N LEU A 24 -17.30 18.11 -5.56
CA LEU A 24 -15.93 18.26 -6.08
C LEU A 24 -15.80 19.52 -6.95
N ALA A 25 -16.75 19.72 -7.85
CA ALA A 25 -16.76 20.89 -8.73
C ALA A 25 -16.83 22.20 -7.92
N ASP A 26 -17.73 22.24 -6.95
CA ASP A 26 -17.88 23.42 -6.07
C ASP A 26 -16.59 23.73 -5.31
N ALA A 27 -15.91 22.69 -4.82
CA ALA A 27 -14.67 22.84 -4.05
C ALA A 27 -13.52 23.45 -4.89
N VAL A 28 -13.54 23.26 -6.19
CA VAL A 28 -12.52 23.81 -7.11
C VAL A 28 -13.04 24.92 -8.00
N HIS A 29 -14.23 25.45 -7.69
CA HIS A 29 -14.87 26.56 -8.40
C HIS A 29 -15.06 26.30 -9.90
N LEU A 30 -15.48 25.09 -10.24
CA LEU A 30 -15.82 24.66 -11.57
C LEU A 30 -17.28 24.23 -11.65
N THR A 31 -17.84 24.24 -12.85
CA THR A 31 -19.09 23.54 -13.14
C THR A 31 -18.80 22.04 -13.29
N THR A 32 -19.85 21.22 -13.29
CA THR A 32 -19.69 19.75 -13.27
C THR A 32 -19.01 19.19 -14.50
N THR A 33 -19.28 19.73 -15.69
CA THR A 33 -18.72 19.22 -16.94
C THR A 33 -17.18 19.32 -17.01
N PRO A 34 -16.57 20.50 -16.82
CA PRO A 34 -15.11 20.58 -16.81
C PRO A 34 -14.48 19.81 -15.64
N CYS A 35 -15.14 19.73 -14.49
CA CYS A 35 -14.69 18.94 -13.38
C CYS A 35 -14.65 17.44 -13.74
N TRP A 36 -15.72 16.93 -14.34
CA TRP A 36 -15.80 15.55 -14.81
C TRP A 36 -14.70 15.22 -15.81
N LYS A 37 -14.43 16.12 -16.77
CA LYS A 37 -13.37 15.93 -17.76
C LYS A 37 -11.98 15.81 -17.11
N ARG A 38 -11.71 16.62 -16.10
CA ARG A 38 -10.45 16.56 -15.34
C ARG A 38 -10.32 15.24 -14.60
N LEU A 39 -11.36 14.81 -13.91
CA LEU A 39 -11.37 13.53 -13.16
C LEU A 39 -11.15 12.36 -14.10
N LYS A 40 -11.84 12.35 -15.23
CA LYS A 40 -11.69 11.28 -16.21
C LYS A 40 -10.27 11.20 -16.76
N LYS A 41 -9.67 12.34 -17.06
CA LYS A 41 -8.29 12.41 -17.51
C LYS A 41 -7.32 11.89 -16.46
N LEU A 42 -7.52 12.25 -15.19
CA LEU A 42 -6.68 11.76 -14.08
C LEU A 42 -6.81 10.24 -13.90
N GLU A 43 -7.99 9.69 -14.09
CA GLU A 43 -8.20 8.24 -14.08
C GLU A 43 -7.50 7.57 -15.26
N GLU A 44 -7.69 8.08 -16.48
CA GLU A 44 -7.09 7.52 -17.70
C GLU A 44 -5.56 7.58 -17.68
N GLU A 45 -5.00 8.64 -17.11
CA GLU A 45 -3.54 8.81 -16.97
C GLU A 45 -2.95 8.05 -15.78
N GLY A 46 -3.79 7.36 -15.00
CA GLY A 46 -3.34 6.50 -13.92
C GLY A 46 -2.98 7.19 -12.61
N TYR A 47 -3.31 8.48 -12.44
CA TYR A 47 -3.12 9.17 -11.15
C TYR A 47 -4.01 8.58 -10.07
N ILE A 48 -5.20 8.11 -10.44
CA ILE A 48 -6.11 7.40 -9.56
C ILE A 48 -6.00 5.93 -9.90
N ARG A 49 -5.40 5.14 -9.00
CA ARG A 49 -5.18 3.71 -9.19
C ARG A 49 -6.42 2.88 -8.93
N GLY A 50 -7.33 3.37 -8.11
CA GLY A 50 -8.57 2.70 -7.74
C GLY A 50 -9.24 3.38 -6.58
N ARG A 51 -10.49 2.99 -6.34
CA ARG A 51 -11.28 3.43 -5.18
C ARG A 51 -11.65 2.22 -4.37
N VAL A 52 -11.23 2.19 -3.10
CA VAL A 52 -11.43 1.04 -2.22
C VAL A 52 -11.95 1.50 -0.87
N ALA A 53 -12.72 0.64 -0.23
CA ALA A 53 -13.11 0.85 1.17
C ALA A 53 -11.92 0.52 2.07
N LEU A 54 -11.66 1.36 3.05
CA LEU A 54 -10.68 1.08 4.10
C LEU A 54 -11.38 0.34 5.23
N LEU A 55 -10.84 -0.81 5.61
CA LEU A 55 -11.42 -1.67 6.63
C LEU A 55 -10.68 -1.49 7.96
N ASP A 56 -11.40 -1.72 9.06
CA ASP A 56 -10.82 -1.73 10.39
C ASP A 56 -10.32 -3.14 10.70
N ALA A 57 -9.01 -3.31 10.71
CA ALA A 57 -8.37 -4.60 10.92
C ALA A 57 -8.68 -5.17 12.30
N ASP A 58 -8.75 -4.33 13.34
CA ASP A 58 -9.04 -4.78 14.70
C ASP A 58 -10.45 -5.36 14.81
N LYS A 59 -11.43 -4.71 14.19
CA LYS A 59 -12.81 -5.22 14.16
C LYS A 59 -12.96 -6.53 13.42
N LEU A 60 -12.03 -6.80 12.49
CA LEU A 60 -12.02 -8.03 11.70
C LEU A 60 -11.11 -9.09 12.32
N ALA A 61 -10.65 -8.88 13.55
CA ALA A 61 -9.77 -9.78 14.29
C ALA A 61 -8.42 -10.05 13.57
N LEU A 62 -7.91 -9.03 12.84
CA LEU A 62 -6.61 -9.07 12.17
C LEU A 62 -5.71 -7.99 12.78
N SER A 63 -5.52 -8.06 14.09
CA SER A 63 -4.94 -6.95 14.86
C SER A 63 -3.42 -7.00 15.03
N LEU A 64 -2.74 -8.06 14.56
CA LEU A 64 -1.29 -8.15 14.65
C LEU A 64 -0.62 -7.62 13.39
N THR A 65 0.13 -6.54 13.53
CA THR A 65 0.96 -5.98 12.48
C THR A 65 2.40 -6.38 12.71
N ALA A 66 3.03 -6.99 11.70
CA ALA A 66 4.43 -7.38 11.76
C ALA A 66 5.22 -6.73 10.62
N PHE A 67 6.49 -6.49 10.88
CA PHE A 67 7.46 -6.03 9.90
C PHE A 67 8.57 -7.06 9.81
N MET A 68 8.79 -7.59 8.62
CA MET A 68 9.80 -8.60 8.37
C MET A 68 10.91 -8.02 7.51
N LEU A 69 12.14 -8.13 7.98
CA LEU A 69 13.33 -7.73 7.27
C LEU A 69 14.05 -8.97 6.76
N ILE A 70 14.39 -8.99 5.48
CA ILE A 70 14.95 -10.15 4.81
C ILE A 70 16.30 -9.80 4.19
N LYS A 71 17.30 -10.66 4.43
CA LYS A 71 18.55 -10.71 3.69
C LYS A 71 18.58 -11.95 2.82
N THR A 72 19.14 -11.82 1.63
CA THR A 72 19.35 -12.92 0.71
C THR A 72 20.73 -12.80 0.04
N GLN A 73 21.33 -13.93 -0.30
CA GLN A 73 22.49 -13.98 -1.17
C GLN A 73 22.10 -14.10 -2.65
N GLN A 74 20.83 -14.34 -2.91
CA GLN A 74 20.31 -14.56 -4.25
C GLN A 74 19.84 -13.25 -4.87
N HIS A 75 20.48 -12.85 -5.97
CA HIS A 75 20.16 -11.60 -6.68
C HIS A 75 19.85 -11.82 -8.16
N SER A 76 19.64 -13.08 -8.59
CA SER A 76 19.28 -13.39 -9.97
C SER A 76 17.83 -12.96 -10.26
N LYS A 77 17.54 -12.73 -11.55
CA LYS A 77 16.19 -12.39 -11.99
C LYS A 77 15.19 -13.52 -11.70
N SER A 78 15.63 -14.77 -11.82
CA SER A 78 14.77 -15.93 -11.55
C SER A 78 14.41 -16.04 -10.08
N TRP A 79 15.34 -15.81 -9.17
CA TRP A 79 15.08 -15.79 -7.75
C TRP A 79 14.12 -14.63 -7.39
N TYR A 80 14.41 -13.44 -7.91
CA TYR A 80 13.59 -12.24 -7.68
C TYR A 80 12.14 -12.49 -8.12
N GLN A 81 11.94 -13.04 -9.31
CA GLN A 81 10.59 -13.33 -9.81
C GLN A 81 9.86 -14.35 -8.93
N GLN A 82 10.56 -15.39 -8.50
CA GLN A 82 10.00 -16.39 -7.59
C GLN A 82 9.59 -15.75 -6.26
N PHE A 83 10.42 -14.88 -5.72
CA PHE A 83 10.13 -14.16 -4.48
C PHE A 83 8.90 -13.24 -4.65
N VAL A 84 8.86 -12.45 -5.71
CA VAL A 84 7.73 -11.55 -6.02
C VAL A 84 6.44 -12.35 -6.19
N ASP A 85 6.47 -13.44 -6.93
CA ASP A 85 5.30 -14.29 -7.15
C ASP A 85 4.79 -14.89 -5.84
N GLN A 86 5.69 -15.34 -4.98
CA GLN A 86 5.35 -15.89 -3.67
C GLN A 86 4.69 -14.82 -2.79
N VAL A 87 5.29 -13.65 -2.71
CA VAL A 87 4.79 -12.53 -1.90
C VAL A 87 3.42 -12.06 -2.39
N ASN A 88 3.25 -11.94 -3.70
CA ASN A 88 1.97 -11.51 -4.30
C ASN A 88 0.86 -12.52 -4.08
N ALA A 89 1.19 -13.81 -3.93
CA ALA A 89 0.22 -14.86 -3.66
C ALA A 89 -0.19 -14.94 -2.19
N MET A 90 0.47 -14.23 -1.29
CA MET A 90 0.21 -14.28 0.16
C MET A 90 -0.62 -13.07 0.58
N PRO A 91 -1.91 -13.26 0.91
CA PRO A 91 -2.80 -12.12 1.23
C PRO A 91 -2.43 -11.40 2.53
N GLU A 92 -1.66 -12.03 3.40
CA GLU A 92 -1.17 -11.42 4.64
C GLU A 92 -0.17 -10.30 4.39
N VAL A 93 0.49 -10.30 3.23
CA VAL A 93 1.48 -9.27 2.88
C VAL A 93 0.78 -8.03 2.37
N MET A 94 0.82 -6.95 3.17
CA MET A 94 0.21 -5.67 2.86
C MET A 94 1.13 -4.74 2.09
N GLY A 95 2.42 -4.98 2.15
CA GLY A 95 3.43 -4.21 1.42
C GLY A 95 4.73 -4.97 1.38
N CYS A 96 5.46 -4.83 0.29
CA CYS A 96 6.78 -5.41 0.12
C CYS A 96 7.66 -4.41 -0.61
N TYR A 97 8.82 -4.13 -0.03
CA TYR A 97 9.75 -3.11 -0.53
C TYR A 97 11.14 -3.69 -0.67
N ARG A 98 11.79 -3.41 -1.81
CA ARG A 98 13.23 -3.64 -1.93
C ARG A 98 13.95 -2.48 -1.27
N MET A 99 14.90 -2.79 -0.39
CA MET A 99 15.56 -1.83 0.47
C MET A 99 16.98 -1.57 0.03
N ALA A 100 17.44 -0.34 0.20
CA ALA A 100 18.86 -0.01 0.20
C ALA A 100 19.30 0.04 1.67
N GLY A 101 20.34 -0.71 2.02
CA GLY A 101 20.84 -0.77 3.39
C GLY A 101 21.22 -2.18 3.79
N GLU A 102 21.17 -2.47 5.08
CA GLU A 102 21.62 -3.76 5.60
C GLU A 102 20.73 -4.92 5.14
N TYR A 103 19.43 -4.72 5.09
CA TYR A 103 18.46 -5.73 4.63
C TYR A 103 18.03 -5.45 3.20
N ASP A 104 17.70 -6.52 2.46
CA ASP A 104 17.34 -6.46 1.06
C ASP A 104 15.85 -6.15 0.83
N TYR A 105 14.98 -6.67 1.72
CA TYR A 105 13.52 -6.52 1.60
C TYR A 105 12.87 -6.25 2.94
N LEU A 106 11.81 -5.45 2.91
CA LEU A 106 10.93 -5.20 4.04
C LEU A 106 9.51 -5.59 3.65
N LEU A 107 8.87 -6.44 4.46
CA LEU A 107 7.47 -6.80 4.30
C LEU A 107 6.65 -6.25 5.46
N ARG A 108 5.48 -5.68 5.15
CA ARG A 108 4.47 -5.33 6.15
C ARG A 108 3.38 -6.39 6.09
N ILE A 109 3.06 -6.98 7.22
CA ILE A 109 2.23 -8.18 7.33
C ILE A 109 1.11 -7.91 8.32
N GLN A 110 -0.12 -8.34 7.98
CA GLN A 110 -1.28 -8.23 8.84
C GLN A 110 -1.89 -9.61 9.04
N VAL A 111 -1.98 -10.04 10.29
CA VAL A 111 -2.50 -11.34 10.68
C VAL A 111 -3.30 -11.23 11.98
N ALA A 112 -3.96 -12.32 12.38
CA ALA A 112 -4.81 -12.33 13.57
C ALA A 112 -3.99 -12.33 14.88
N ASP A 113 -2.93 -13.16 14.94
CA ASP A 113 -2.18 -13.44 16.16
C ASP A 113 -0.80 -14.03 15.84
N MET A 114 -0.03 -14.32 16.89
CA MET A 114 1.32 -14.91 16.74
C MET A 114 1.30 -16.27 16.07
N LYS A 115 0.29 -17.09 16.34
CA LYS A 115 0.17 -18.41 15.72
C LYS A 115 -0.04 -18.28 14.21
N SER A 116 -0.89 -17.36 13.80
CA SER A 116 -1.11 -17.05 12.38
C SER A 116 0.15 -16.51 11.72
N TYR A 117 0.91 -15.67 12.43
CA TYR A 117 2.19 -15.16 11.95
C TYR A 117 3.21 -16.29 11.74
N ASP A 118 3.30 -17.21 12.69
CA ASP A 118 4.22 -18.36 12.58
C ASP A 118 3.86 -19.22 11.36
N ALA A 119 2.58 -19.46 11.13
CA ALA A 119 2.11 -20.19 9.94
C ALA A 119 2.49 -19.47 8.64
N PHE A 120 2.32 -18.14 8.60
CA PHE A 120 2.76 -17.32 7.48
C PHE A 120 4.27 -17.40 7.27
N TYR A 121 5.04 -17.24 8.33
CA TYR A 121 6.51 -17.32 8.32
C TYR A 121 6.99 -18.63 7.70
N LYS A 122 6.44 -19.76 8.15
CA LYS A 122 6.80 -21.08 7.63
C LYS A 122 6.49 -21.24 6.15
N ARG A 123 5.33 -20.75 5.70
CA ARG A 123 4.98 -20.77 4.27
C ARG A 123 5.94 -19.93 3.43
N LEU A 124 6.32 -18.76 3.92
CA LEU A 124 7.25 -17.88 3.19
C LEU A 124 8.63 -18.51 3.07
N VAL A 125 9.22 -18.94 4.20
CA VAL A 125 10.60 -19.47 4.18
C VAL A 125 10.69 -20.81 3.45
N ASN A 126 9.62 -21.61 3.45
CA ASN A 126 9.58 -22.85 2.69
C ASN A 126 9.36 -22.63 1.19
N GLY A 127 8.71 -21.51 0.83
CA GLY A 127 8.40 -21.17 -0.56
C GLY A 127 9.50 -20.40 -1.28
N VAL A 128 10.47 -19.85 -0.54
CA VAL A 128 11.53 -19.01 -1.11
C VAL A 128 12.90 -19.53 -0.66
N PRO A 129 13.71 -20.09 -1.56
CA PRO A 129 15.05 -20.57 -1.21
C PRO A 129 16.03 -19.40 -1.05
N GLY A 130 17.12 -19.67 -0.34
CA GLY A 130 18.25 -18.73 -0.28
C GLY A 130 18.07 -17.53 0.63
N LEU A 131 17.15 -17.56 1.57
CA LEU A 131 17.03 -16.53 2.59
C LEU A 131 18.16 -16.73 3.62
N LEU A 132 18.95 -15.69 3.81
CA LEU A 132 20.12 -15.73 4.71
C LEU A 132 19.74 -15.36 6.14
N ASP A 133 18.89 -14.34 6.29
CA ASP A 133 18.45 -13.85 7.58
C ASP A 133 17.03 -13.27 7.42
N VAL A 134 16.16 -13.62 8.38
CA VAL A 134 14.80 -13.12 8.45
C VAL A 134 14.55 -12.64 9.86
N THR A 135 14.38 -11.34 10.03
CA THR A 135 14.13 -10.69 11.32
C THR A 135 12.71 -10.14 11.34
N SER A 136 11.96 -10.50 12.38
CA SER A 136 10.57 -10.06 12.55
C SER A 136 10.46 -9.12 13.74
N SER A 137 9.71 -8.03 13.55
CA SER A 137 9.34 -7.09 14.61
C SER A 137 7.83 -6.88 14.57
N PHE A 138 7.24 -6.63 15.74
CA PHE A 138 5.79 -6.52 15.89
C PHE A 138 5.43 -5.13 16.40
N ALA A 139 4.44 -4.50 15.77
CA ALA A 139 3.92 -3.24 16.26
C ALA A 139 3.13 -3.47 17.54
N MET A 140 3.43 -2.70 18.58
CA MET A 140 2.66 -2.74 19.83
C MET A 140 1.36 -1.96 19.71
N GLU A 141 1.38 -0.88 18.94
CA GLU A 141 0.19 -0.09 18.61
C GLU A 141 0.39 0.61 17.27
N GLU A 142 -0.70 0.90 16.59
CA GLU A 142 -0.70 1.73 15.39
C GLU A 142 -1.04 3.16 15.80
N ILE A 143 -0.06 4.05 15.72
CA ILE A 143 -0.24 5.45 16.10
C ILE A 143 -0.83 6.24 14.95
N LYS A 144 -0.36 5.98 13.74
CA LYS A 144 -0.87 6.62 12.54
C LYS A 144 -0.80 5.65 11.37
N TYR A 145 -1.89 5.57 10.66
CA TYR A 145 -1.97 4.90 9.36
C TYR A 145 -2.85 5.72 8.43
N THR A 146 -2.32 6.08 7.27
CA THR A 146 -3.08 6.81 6.24
C THR A 146 -2.62 6.38 4.85
N THR A 147 -3.56 6.39 3.91
CA THR A 147 -3.27 6.22 2.50
C THR A 147 -3.15 7.56 1.78
N ALA A 148 -3.43 8.68 2.47
CA ALA A 148 -3.39 10.01 1.88
C ALA A 148 -1.96 10.49 1.67
N LEU A 149 -1.61 10.76 0.41
CA LEU A 149 -0.30 11.29 0.05
C LEU A 149 -0.22 12.79 0.38
N PRO A 150 0.95 13.31 0.76
CA PRO A 150 1.11 14.72 1.16
C PRO A 150 1.18 15.67 -0.04
N LEU A 151 0.09 15.82 -0.77
CA LEU A 151 0.02 16.56 -2.04
C LEU A 151 0.30 18.06 -1.90
N ALA A 152 -0.03 18.65 -0.77
CA ALA A 152 0.22 20.06 -0.51
C ALA A 152 1.70 20.43 -0.55
N ARG A 153 2.58 19.45 -0.33
CA ARG A 153 4.05 19.62 -0.37
C ARG A 153 4.66 19.25 -1.71
N ALA A 154 3.89 18.67 -2.61
CA ALA A 154 4.34 18.28 -3.94
C ALA A 154 4.27 19.45 -4.94
N GLN A 155 3.75 20.61 -4.50
CA GLN A 155 3.69 21.84 -5.29
C GLN A 155 4.99 22.66 -5.12
#